data_066215007aac7c734eebcce531a7058c
#
_entry.id   066215007aac7c734eebcce531a7058c
#
_cell.length_a   1.000
_cell.length_b   1.000
_cell.length_c   1.000
_cell.angle_alpha   90.00
_cell.angle_beta   90.00
_cell.angle_gamma   90.00
#
_symmetry.space_group_name_H-M   'P 1'
#
loop_
_entity.id
_entity.type
_entity.pdbx_description
1 polymer ?
#
loop_
_entity_poly.entity_id
_entity_poly.type
_entity_poly.pdbx_seq_one_letter_code
_entity_poly.pdbx_strand_id
1 'polypeptide(L)'
;MDKEKIAASIESKFRNQVSRDKNVKNAYLLVHSDQKGIHINLAEGATGNLPADPRQPNYMASVGKLFTSTIVSILHEQGMLSFDDRIAEHLDPALLKGLHVHKGTDYTNEISIKHLLNQTSGLPDNFEPLLDELLADPDFSITPRE
;
A
#
# COMPACT_ATOMS: atom_id res chain seq x y z
N MET A 1 1.91 -17.35 -29.57
CA MET A 1 1.05 -16.17 -29.79
C MET A 1 1.98 -14.98 -29.93
N ASP A 2 1.75 -14.19 -30.96
CA ASP A 2 2.60 -13.05 -31.32
C ASP A 2 2.58 -11.98 -30.21
N LYS A 3 3.75 -11.55 -29.75
CA LYS A 3 3.95 -10.56 -28.69
C LYS A 3 3.24 -9.23 -29.01
N GLU A 4 3.31 -8.81 -30.26
CA GLU A 4 2.69 -7.55 -30.70
C GLU A 4 1.19 -7.62 -30.62
N LYS A 5 0.60 -8.76 -31.00
CA LYS A 5 -0.85 -9.00 -30.88
C LYS A 5 -1.33 -9.03 -29.43
N ILE A 6 -0.49 -9.61 -28.52
CA ILE A 6 -0.81 -9.58 -27.09
C ILE A 6 -0.83 -8.15 -26.57
N ALA A 7 0.21 -7.38 -26.87
CA ALA A 7 0.35 -6.00 -26.43
C ALA A 7 -0.82 -5.14 -26.93
N ALA A 8 -1.11 -5.21 -28.23
CA ALA A 8 -2.23 -4.48 -28.84
C ALA A 8 -3.59 -4.89 -28.23
N SER A 9 -3.78 -6.18 -27.92
CA SER A 9 -5.01 -6.64 -27.27
C SER A 9 -5.17 -6.10 -25.85
N ILE A 10 -4.07 -6.07 -25.06
CA ILE A 10 -4.09 -5.52 -23.69
C ILE A 10 -4.40 -4.02 -23.76
N GLU A 11 -3.72 -3.27 -24.60
CA GLU A 11 -3.93 -1.83 -24.77
C GLU A 11 -5.38 -1.52 -25.17
N SER A 12 -5.89 -2.20 -26.19
CA SER A 12 -7.27 -2.01 -26.66
C SER A 12 -8.29 -2.28 -25.56
N LYS A 13 -8.12 -3.38 -24.80
CA LYS A 13 -9.02 -3.71 -23.69
C LYS A 13 -8.96 -2.67 -22.57
N PHE A 14 -7.77 -2.21 -22.20
CA PHE A 14 -7.59 -1.19 -21.19
C PHE A 14 -8.31 0.11 -21.58
N ARG A 15 -8.03 0.65 -22.79
CA ARG A 15 -8.66 1.87 -23.29
C ARG A 15 -10.18 1.74 -23.38
N ASN A 16 -10.68 0.61 -23.89
CA ASN A 16 -12.12 0.35 -23.98
C ASN A 16 -12.78 0.26 -22.60
N GLN A 17 -12.11 -0.32 -21.60
CA GLN A 17 -12.66 -0.41 -20.24
C GLN A 17 -12.76 0.97 -19.59
N VAL A 18 -11.70 1.76 -19.68
CA VAL A 18 -11.65 3.12 -19.12
C VAL A 18 -12.69 4.03 -19.80
N SER A 19 -12.81 3.98 -21.12
CA SER A 19 -13.75 4.84 -21.87
C SER A 19 -15.23 4.55 -21.58
N ARG A 20 -15.57 3.35 -21.11
CA ARG A 20 -16.94 2.94 -20.77
C ARG A 20 -17.41 3.39 -19.40
N ASP A 21 -16.48 3.59 -18.46
CA ASP A 21 -16.81 3.97 -17.09
C ASP A 21 -16.55 5.48 -16.88
N LYS A 22 -17.63 6.26 -16.89
CA LYS A 22 -17.57 7.72 -16.71
C LYS A 22 -17.11 8.15 -15.30
N ASN A 23 -17.10 7.24 -14.33
CA ASN A 23 -16.62 7.52 -12.98
C ASN A 23 -15.09 7.41 -12.87
N VAL A 24 -14.45 6.70 -13.80
CA VAL A 24 -12.99 6.62 -13.88
C VAL A 24 -12.45 7.91 -14.47
N LYS A 25 -11.73 8.68 -13.68
CA LYS A 25 -11.08 9.93 -14.12
C LYS A 25 -9.71 9.67 -14.69
N ASN A 26 -8.93 8.85 -14.00
CA ASN A 26 -7.60 8.42 -14.41
C ASN A 26 -7.45 6.91 -14.18
N ALA A 27 -6.76 6.24 -15.09
CA ALA A 27 -6.41 4.84 -14.95
C ALA A 27 -4.97 4.60 -15.42
N TYR A 28 -4.28 3.69 -14.73
CA TYR A 28 -2.88 3.35 -14.97
C TYR A 28 -2.75 1.84 -15.07
N LEU A 29 -1.96 1.37 -16.03
CA LEU A 29 -1.71 -0.05 -16.24
C LEU A 29 -0.24 -0.30 -16.52
N LEU A 30 0.39 -1.13 -15.69
CA LEU A 30 1.71 -1.69 -15.96
C LEU A 30 1.59 -3.21 -16.11
N VAL A 31 2.07 -3.72 -17.25
CA VAL A 31 2.22 -5.17 -17.49
C VAL A 31 3.66 -5.44 -17.88
N HIS A 32 4.33 -6.28 -17.10
CA HIS A 32 5.72 -6.63 -17.34
C HIS A 32 5.91 -8.15 -17.30
N SER A 33 6.69 -8.68 -18.27
CA SER A 33 7.10 -10.07 -18.30
C SER A 33 8.39 -10.22 -19.10
N ASP A 34 9.49 -10.46 -18.42
CA ASP A 34 10.79 -10.72 -19.06
C ASP A 34 10.75 -11.95 -19.96
N GLN A 35 10.15 -13.03 -19.49
CA GLN A 35 10.03 -14.30 -20.25
C GLN A 35 9.33 -14.11 -21.58
N LYS A 36 8.37 -13.19 -21.67
CA LYS A 36 7.61 -12.91 -22.89
C LYS A 36 8.10 -11.66 -23.61
N GLY A 37 9.08 -10.95 -23.04
CA GLY A 37 9.57 -9.67 -23.53
C GLY A 37 8.48 -8.63 -23.68
N ILE A 38 7.52 -8.59 -22.75
CA ILE A 38 6.41 -7.63 -22.72
C ILE A 38 6.71 -6.60 -21.64
N HIS A 39 6.63 -5.33 -22.02
CA HIS A 39 6.60 -4.19 -21.09
C HIS A 39 5.63 -3.17 -21.62
N ILE A 40 4.50 -2.98 -20.95
CA ILE A 40 3.42 -2.08 -21.31
C ILE A 40 3.20 -1.17 -20.12
N ASN A 41 3.33 0.13 -20.32
CA ASN A 41 3.05 1.15 -19.30
C ASN A 41 2.10 2.18 -19.91
N LEU A 42 0.84 2.19 -19.48
CA LEU A 42 -0.23 2.99 -20.06
C LEU A 42 -0.89 3.85 -18.99
N ALA A 43 -1.36 5.02 -19.43
CA ALA A 43 -2.26 5.85 -18.66
C ALA A 43 -3.38 6.37 -19.56
N GLU A 44 -4.57 6.52 -18.99
CA GLU A 44 -5.75 7.11 -19.64
C GLU A 44 -6.44 8.06 -18.68
N GLY A 45 -7.04 9.11 -19.24
CA GLY A 45 -7.78 10.10 -18.48
C GLY A 45 -7.02 11.39 -18.25
N ALA A 46 -7.59 12.26 -17.42
CA ALA A 46 -7.01 13.55 -17.06
C ALA A 46 -7.54 14.05 -15.72
N THR A 47 -6.74 14.85 -15.03
CA THR A 47 -7.16 15.63 -13.86
C THR A 47 -7.17 17.11 -14.25
N GLY A 48 -8.35 17.69 -14.37
CA GLY A 48 -8.51 19.01 -14.97
C GLY A 48 -7.99 19.01 -16.42
N ASN A 49 -7.02 19.87 -16.73
CA ASN A 49 -6.39 19.98 -18.04
C ASN A 49 -5.09 19.15 -18.19
N LEU A 50 -4.69 18.41 -17.14
CA LEU A 50 -3.48 17.61 -17.14
C LEU A 50 -3.80 16.16 -17.53
N PRO A 51 -3.31 15.67 -18.70
CA PRO A 51 -3.48 14.27 -19.08
C PRO A 51 -2.72 13.36 -18.11
N ALA A 52 -3.25 12.16 -17.91
CA ALA A 52 -2.57 11.13 -17.13
C ALA A 52 -1.25 10.70 -17.81
N ASP A 53 -0.14 10.69 -17.07
CA ASP A 53 1.17 10.23 -17.53
C ASP A 53 1.46 8.85 -16.93
N PRO A 54 1.82 7.82 -17.72
CA PRO A 54 2.13 6.48 -17.21
C PRO A 54 3.34 6.45 -16.26
N ARG A 55 4.14 7.51 -16.21
CA ARG A 55 5.27 7.67 -15.28
C ARG A 55 4.93 8.47 -14.02
N GLN A 56 3.69 8.95 -13.93
CA GLN A 56 3.24 9.71 -12.78
C GLN A 56 3.31 8.84 -11.51
N PRO A 57 3.87 9.34 -10.40
CA PRO A 57 3.79 8.67 -9.11
C PRO A 57 2.32 8.50 -8.67
N ASN A 58 2.01 7.34 -8.14
CA ASN A 58 0.68 7.01 -7.64
C ASN A 58 0.77 6.48 -6.21
N TYR A 59 -0.24 6.78 -5.41
CA TYR A 59 -0.37 6.20 -4.09
C TYR A 59 -0.66 4.70 -4.21
N MET A 60 0.17 3.89 -3.55
CA MET A 60 0.01 2.44 -3.56
C MET A 60 -0.99 1.94 -2.52
N ALA A 61 -1.37 2.77 -1.56
CA ALA A 61 -2.23 2.40 -0.45
C ALA A 61 -1.78 1.04 0.17
N SER A 62 -2.70 0.10 0.37
CA SER A 62 -2.41 -1.20 0.98
C SER A 62 -1.44 -2.10 0.21
N VAL A 63 -1.17 -1.82 -1.06
CA VAL A 63 -0.12 -2.53 -1.81
C VAL A 63 1.26 -2.31 -1.17
N GLY A 64 1.48 -1.15 -0.51
CA GLY A 64 2.69 -0.88 0.26
C GLY A 64 2.98 -1.91 1.36
N LYS A 65 1.94 -2.55 1.93
CA LYS A 65 2.12 -3.60 2.95
C LYS A 65 2.90 -4.81 2.43
N LEU A 66 2.80 -5.11 1.12
CA LEU A 66 3.58 -6.19 0.49
C LEU A 66 5.09 -5.89 0.58
N PHE A 67 5.49 -4.65 0.32
CA PHE A 67 6.90 -4.25 0.43
C PHE A 67 7.38 -4.33 1.87
N THR A 68 6.60 -3.84 2.83
CA THR A 68 6.92 -3.94 4.26
C THR A 68 7.07 -5.40 4.68
N SER A 69 6.12 -6.27 4.33
CA SER A 69 6.16 -7.70 4.66
C SER A 69 7.39 -8.38 4.03
N THR A 70 7.76 -8.01 2.81
CA THR A 70 8.94 -8.55 2.13
C THR A 70 10.22 -8.13 2.88
N ILE A 71 10.35 -6.86 3.28
CA ILE A 71 11.51 -6.38 4.04
C ILE A 71 11.62 -7.12 5.37
N VAL A 72 10.52 -7.25 6.11
CA VAL A 72 10.49 -7.98 7.40
C VAL A 72 10.88 -9.44 7.20
N SER A 73 10.44 -10.08 6.10
CA SER A 73 10.83 -11.46 5.79
C SER A 73 12.33 -11.59 5.48
N ILE A 74 12.91 -10.64 4.76
CA ILE A 74 14.36 -10.59 4.50
C ILE A 74 15.14 -10.44 5.81
N LEU A 75 14.72 -9.55 6.72
CA LEU A 75 15.35 -9.37 8.02
C LEU A 75 15.26 -10.66 8.87
N HIS A 76 14.13 -11.36 8.79
CA HIS A 76 13.96 -12.66 9.45
C HIS A 76 14.92 -13.72 8.89
N GLU A 77 15.05 -13.84 7.56
CA GLU A 77 15.99 -14.75 6.91
C GLU A 77 17.44 -14.45 7.27
N GLN A 78 17.77 -13.19 7.50
CA GLN A 78 19.09 -12.74 7.94
C GLN A 78 19.34 -12.95 9.45
N GLY A 79 18.36 -13.44 10.19
CA GLY A 79 18.44 -13.63 11.64
C GLY A 79 18.47 -12.33 12.45
N MET A 80 18.05 -11.21 11.85
CA MET A 80 18.01 -9.89 12.51
C MET A 80 16.79 -9.71 13.40
N LEU A 81 15.73 -10.46 13.15
CA LEU A 81 14.50 -10.52 13.94
C LEU A 81 13.81 -11.88 13.78
N SER A 82 12.88 -12.20 14.68
CA SER A 82 11.97 -13.33 14.57
C SER A 82 10.54 -12.84 14.41
N PHE A 83 9.71 -13.57 13.69
CA PHE A 83 8.28 -13.27 13.60
C PHE A 83 7.57 -13.36 14.96
N ASP A 84 8.11 -14.15 15.89
CA ASP A 84 7.56 -14.32 17.24
C ASP A 84 8.10 -13.29 18.25
N ASP A 85 9.08 -12.46 17.84
CA ASP A 85 9.58 -11.35 18.67
C ASP A 85 8.45 -10.38 19.00
N ARG A 86 8.48 -9.85 20.22
CA ARG A 86 7.55 -8.79 20.62
C ARG A 86 7.96 -7.47 20.00
N ILE A 87 6.99 -6.68 19.55
CA ILE A 87 7.27 -5.35 18.99
C ILE A 87 8.00 -4.45 19.98
N ALA A 88 7.82 -4.69 21.29
CA ALA A 88 8.51 -3.99 22.35
C ALA A 88 10.03 -4.21 22.37
N GLU A 89 10.53 -5.25 21.70
CA GLU A 89 11.96 -5.52 21.58
C GLU A 89 12.64 -4.67 20.49
N HIS A 90 11.85 -4.11 19.57
CA HIS A 90 12.32 -3.42 18.37
C HIS A 90 11.91 -1.95 18.29
N LEU A 91 10.93 -1.53 19.07
CA LEU A 91 10.37 -0.17 19.00
C LEU A 91 10.69 0.65 20.26
N ASP A 92 10.77 1.97 20.08
CA ASP A 92 10.93 2.91 21.18
C ASP A 92 9.77 2.76 22.19
N PRO A 93 10.06 2.59 23.50
CA PRO A 93 9.04 2.51 24.54
C PRO A 93 8.06 3.69 24.54
N ALA A 94 8.46 4.88 24.08
CA ALA A 94 7.58 6.02 23.96
C ALA A 94 6.45 5.81 22.94
N LEU A 95 6.70 5.02 21.88
CA LEU A 95 5.69 4.66 20.87
C LEU A 95 4.74 3.56 21.35
N LEU A 96 5.14 2.82 22.38
CA LEU A 96 4.39 1.67 22.86
C LEU A 96 3.41 2.00 23.98
N LYS A 97 3.58 3.15 24.62
CA LYS A 97 2.77 3.52 25.79
C LYS A 97 1.29 3.59 25.47
N GLY A 98 0.51 2.62 25.99
CA GLY A 98 -0.94 2.55 25.81
C GLY A 98 -1.38 2.27 24.36
N LEU A 99 -0.50 1.68 23.54
CA LEU A 99 -0.77 1.41 22.13
C LEU A 99 -1.95 0.46 21.94
N HIS A 100 -2.13 -0.53 22.84
CA HIS A 100 -3.24 -1.49 22.78
C HIS A 100 -3.86 -1.75 24.15
N VAL A 101 -4.84 -0.92 24.51
CA VAL A 101 -5.60 -1.10 25.75
C VAL A 101 -7.00 -1.60 25.42
N HIS A 102 -7.37 -2.79 25.92
CA HIS A 102 -8.71 -3.34 25.76
C HIS A 102 -9.33 -3.63 27.14
N LYS A 103 -10.52 -3.09 27.40
CA LYS A 103 -11.26 -3.24 28.67
C LYS A 103 -10.41 -2.96 29.92
N GLY A 104 -9.56 -1.95 29.85
CA GLY A 104 -8.68 -1.52 30.94
C GLY A 104 -7.40 -2.35 31.11
N THR A 105 -7.16 -3.34 30.28
CA THR A 105 -5.92 -4.13 30.28
C THR A 105 -5.04 -3.72 29.08
N ASP A 106 -3.77 -3.45 29.34
CA ASP A 106 -2.79 -3.12 28.31
C ASP A 106 -2.14 -4.40 27.75
N TYR A 107 -2.39 -4.68 26.48
CA TYR A 107 -1.85 -5.83 25.74
C TYR A 107 -0.69 -5.46 24.81
N THR A 108 -0.19 -4.25 24.88
CA THR A 108 0.86 -3.74 23.99
C THR A 108 2.07 -4.67 23.93
N ASN A 109 2.52 -5.15 25.09
CA ASN A 109 3.68 -6.04 25.20
C ASN A 109 3.42 -7.47 24.73
N GLU A 110 2.17 -7.82 24.39
CA GLU A 110 1.83 -9.13 23.86
C GLU A 110 1.80 -9.17 22.34
N ILE A 111 1.87 -8.00 21.68
CA ILE A 111 1.88 -7.91 20.24
C ILE A 111 3.22 -8.39 19.70
N SER A 112 3.19 -9.36 18.81
CA SER A 112 4.38 -9.83 18.07
C SER A 112 4.40 -9.27 16.64
N ILE A 113 5.58 -9.33 15.99
CA ILE A 113 5.73 -9.00 14.56
C ILE A 113 4.76 -9.82 13.72
N LYS A 114 4.56 -11.09 14.02
CA LYS A 114 3.60 -11.97 13.36
C LYS A 114 2.16 -11.47 13.45
N HIS A 115 1.75 -10.89 14.59
CA HIS A 115 0.42 -10.29 14.73
C HIS A 115 0.24 -9.11 13.78
N LEU A 116 1.27 -8.28 13.60
CA LEU A 116 1.23 -7.15 12.65
C LEU A 116 1.16 -7.64 11.20
N LEU A 117 2.01 -8.60 10.81
CA LEU A 117 2.03 -9.16 9.46
C LEU A 117 0.71 -9.81 9.07
N ASN A 118 0.06 -10.49 10.01
CA ASN A 118 -1.21 -11.18 9.79
C ASN A 118 -2.45 -10.28 10.01
N GLN A 119 -2.26 -9.01 10.35
CA GLN A 119 -3.37 -8.08 10.66
C GLN A 119 -4.25 -8.57 11.82
N THR A 120 -3.65 -9.21 12.83
CA THR A 120 -4.33 -9.78 14.00
C THR A 120 -3.88 -9.16 15.32
N SER A 121 -3.29 -7.97 15.26
CA SER A 121 -2.77 -7.27 16.44
C SER A 121 -3.85 -6.73 17.37
N GLY A 122 -5.05 -6.49 16.87
CA GLY A 122 -6.13 -5.83 17.61
C GLY A 122 -5.96 -4.31 17.74
N LEU A 123 -4.96 -3.72 17.08
CA LEU A 123 -4.80 -2.27 17.04
C LEU A 123 -5.99 -1.62 16.32
N PRO A 124 -6.41 -0.42 16.75
CA PRO A 124 -7.46 0.32 16.07
C PRO A 124 -7.00 0.74 14.66
N ASP A 125 -7.95 0.88 13.76
CA ASP A 125 -7.72 1.48 12.45
C ASP A 125 -7.74 3.01 12.59
N ASN A 126 -6.68 3.66 12.15
CA ASN A 126 -6.55 5.12 12.17
C ASN A 126 -6.88 5.75 10.81
N PHE A 127 -7.34 4.97 9.83
CA PHE A 127 -7.60 5.48 8.49
C PHE A 127 -8.79 6.45 8.45
N GLU A 128 -9.90 6.11 9.10
CA GLU A 128 -11.08 6.98 9.12
C GLU A 128 -10.81 8.33 9.81
N PRO A 129 -10.23 8.37 11.02
CA PRO A 129 -9.87 9.65 11.64
C PRO A 129 -8.90 10.48 10.79
N LEU A 130 -7.90 9.85 10.17
CA LEU A 130 -6.97 10.53 9.27
C LEU A 130 -7.68 11.10 8.03
N LEU A 131 -8.63 10.36 7.48
CA LEU A 131 -9.42 10.79 6.33
C LEU A 131 -10.29 12.01 6.68
N ASP A 132 -10.91 12.01 7.85
CA ASP A 132 -11.72 13.14 8.33
C ASP A 132 -10.88 14.42 8.45
N GLU A 133 -9.67 14.34 8.99
CA GLU A 133 -8.74 15.48 9.07
C GLU A 133 -8.33 15.98 7.68
N LEU A 134 -7.98 15.07 6.76
CA LEU A 134 -7.63 15.40 5.37
C LEU A 134 -8.80 16.01 4.58
N LEU A 135 -10.03 15.61 4.89
CA LEU A 135 -11.24 16.20 4.27
C LEU A 135 -11.55 17.59 4.84
N ALA A 136 -11.25 17.79 6.12
CA ALA A 136 -11.42 19.08 6.78
C ALA A 136 -10.35 20.10 6.36
N ASP A 137 -9.11 19.66 6.18
CA ASP A 137 -7.97 20.46 5.74
C ASP A 137 -7.13 19.70 4.71
N PRO A 138 -7.24 20.02 3.40
CA PRO A 138 -6.46 19.36 2.35
C PRO A 138 -4.93 19.53 2.47
N ASP A 139 -4.47 20.52 3.23
CA ASP A 139 -3.05 20.78 3.50
C ASP A 139 -2.59 20.13 4.82
N PHE A 140 -3.47 19.38 5.49
CA PHE A 140 -3.15 18.64 6.71
C PHE A 140 -1.93 17.73 6.51
N SER A 141 -1.00 17.82 7.44
CA SER A 141 0.25 17.05 7.41
C SER A 141 0.49 16.40 8.77
N ILE A 142 0.83 15.13 8.75
CA ILE A 142 1.13 14.35 9.95
C ILE A 142 2.45 13.62 9.76
N THR A 143 3.24 13.53 10.81
CA THR A 143 4.46 12.72 10.80
C THR A 143 4.19 11.30 11.33
N PRO A 144 5.02 10.29 11.02
CA PRO A 144 4.84 8.94 11.53
C PRO A 144 4.89 8.80 13.06
N ARG A 145 5.23 9.87 13.79
CA ARG A 145 5.31 9.89 15.26
C ARG A 145 4.11 10.58 15.92
N GLU A 146 3.27 11.21 15.13
CA GLU A 146 2.02 11.85 15.54
C GLU A 146 0.83 10.94 15.28
#